data_4d85f8df7807107b22fc9de7205faa23
#
_entry.id   4d85f8df7807107b22fc9de7205faa23
#
_cell.length_a   1.000
_cell.length_b   1.000
_cell.length_c   1.000
_cell.angle_alpha   90.00
_cell.angle_beta   90.00
_cell.angle_gamma   90.00
#
_symmetry.space_group_name_H-M   'P 1'
#
loop_
_entity.id
_entity.type
_entity.pdbx_description
1 polymer ?
#
loop_
_entity_poly.entity_id
_entity_poly.type
_entity_poly.pdbx_seq_one_letter_code
_entity_poly.pdbx_strand_id
1 'polypeptide(L)'
;MPECLSELPPQNIKQSLSTYDIPSDVSISERLLGVIWDISSDSFIFKIKLKSSPMTKRGLLATISSTYDPIGIMSPFLLLGRCLLQKLSKYGWDLPLPSQVVSDWNSWKLSLPILESFKIPRCFKPTCFGRLVNITVHHFSDASDDGYGHCSYLRIVDENDSIHCSFLYGRSRVAPVKKVSTPRLELQAATLSAKMARFVSKEIDLPINRQYFWTDSMIVLGYIKNHTKRFKLFVANRVALINEHTSPKDWFYVNSKENPADCASRGLKPNKDNLDLWFKGPEFLWKI
;
A
#
# COMPACT_ATOMS: atom_id res chain seq x y z
N MET A 1 -25.15 -23.38 7.96
CA MET A 1 -24.66 -23.28 6.58
C MET A 1 -25.07 -21.91 6.06
N PRO A 2 -24.13 -20.99 5.85
CA PRO A 2 -24.37 -19.92 4.90
C PRO A 2 -23.62 -20.29 3.63
N GLU A 3 -24.40 -20.43 2.59
CA GLU A 3 -23.95 -20.52 1.21
C GLU A 3 -23.08 -19.32 0.89
N CYS A 4 -21.96 -19.57 0.23
CA CYS A 4 -21.16 -18.56 -0.44
C CYS A 4 -22.14 -17.74 -1.29
N LEU A 5 -22.41 -16.50 -0.90
CA LEU A 5 -23.23 -15.57 -1.66
C LEU A 5 -22.57 -15.33 -3.02
N SER A 6 -23.05 -16.05 -4.00
CA SER A 6 -23.00 -15.67 -5.40
C SER A 6 -24.04 -14.55 -5.59
N GLU A 7 -23.89 -13.42 -4.91
CA GLU A 7 -24.63 -12.24 -5.26
C GLU A 7 -23.92 -11.60 -6.47
N LEU A 8 -24.49 -11.94 -7.60
CA LEU A 8 -24.31 -11.23 -8.86
C LEU A 8 -24.54 -9.73 -8.63
N PRO A 9 -23.83 -8.86 -9.36
CA PRO A 9 -24.10 -7.41 -9.31
C PRO A 9 -25.58 -7.12 -9.50
N PRO A 10 -26.11 -6.04 -8.89
CA PRO A 10 -27.51 -5.73 -8.93
C PRO A 10 -28.04 -5.75 -10.37
N GLN A 11 -29.25 -6.26 -10.53
CA GLN A 11 -29.87 -6.56 -11.85
C GLN A 11 -29.79 -5.43 -12.87
N ASN A 12 -29.67 -4.18 -12.42
CA ASN A 12 -29.52 -2.99 -13.29
C ASN A 12 -28.22 -2.96 -14.12
N ILE A 13 -27.13 -3.63 -13.66
CA ILE A 13 -25.89 -3.72 -14.44
C ILE A 13 -26.03 -4.75 -15.55
N LYS A 14 -26.80 -5.83 -15.33
CA LYS A 14 -27.09 -6.82 -16.38
C LYS A 14 -27.94 -6.26 -17.52
N GLN A 15 -28.88 -5.36 -17.23
CA GLN A 15 -29.73 -4.74 -18.26
C GLN A 15 -28.98 -3.75 -19.15
N SER A 16 -27.96 -3.06 -18.65
CA SER A 16 -27.13 -2.17 -19.47
C SER A 16 -26.13 -2.92 -20.36
N LEU A 17 -25.75 -4.15 -19.99
CA LEU A 17 -24.84 -4.99 -20.77
C LEU A 17 -25.53 -5.80 -21.87
N SER A 18 -26.85 -6.03 -21.79
CA SER A 18 -27.59 -6.84 -22.75
C SER A 18 -28.02 -6.11 -24.02
N THR A 19 -27.76 -4.78 -24.11
CA THR A 19 -28.27 -3.94 -25.23
C THR A 19 -27.19 -3.51 -26.22
N TYR A 20 -25.94 -3.93 -26.06
CA TYR A 20 -24.87 -3.63 -27.02
C TYR A 20 -24.30 -4.94 -27.56
N ASP A 21 -24.38 -5.13 -28.90
CA ASP A 21 -23.56 -6.07 -29.63
C ASP A 21 -22.10 -5.63 -29.48
N ILE A 22 -21.39 -6.17 -28.48
CA ILE A 22 -20.01 -5.88 -28.21
C ILE A 22 -19.16 -6.74 -29.12
N PRO A 23 -18.36 -6.13 -30.03
CA PRO A 23 -17.38 -6.90 -30.79
C PRO A 23 -16.48 -7.68 -29.87
N SER A 24 -16.17 -8.91 -30.19
CA SER A 24 -15.38 -9.88 -29.39
C SER A 24 -13.97 -9.42 -29.02
N ASP A 25 -13.50 -8.30 -29.56
CA ASP A 25 -12.16 -7.74 -29.38
C ASP A 25 -12.08 -6.47 -28.49
N VAL A 26 -13.18 -6.03 -27.87
CA VAL A 26 -13.16 -4.84 -27.02
C VAL A 26 -12.93 -5.26 -25.56
N SER A 27 -11.77 -4.93 -25.01
CA SER A 27 -11.54 -5.06 -23.57
C SER A 27 -12.53 -4.20 -22.80
N ILE A 28 -13.49 -4.82 -22.11
CA ILE A 28 -14.47 -4.13 -21.28
C ILE A 28 -13.75 -3.70 -20.01
N SER A 29 -13.54 -2.39 -19.85
CA SER A 29 -12.94 -1.82 -18.64
C SER A 29 -13.86 -0.81 -18.00
N GLU A 30 -14.12 -0.94 -16.71
CA GLU A 30 -14.87 0.04 -15.93
C GLU A 30 -13.97 0.84 -15.01
N ARG A 31 -14.26 2.13 -14.83
CA ARG A 31 -13.56 2.95 -13.84
C ARG A 31 -14.24 2.83 -12.50
N LEU A 32 -13.61 2.14 -11.58
CA LEU A 32 -14.04 2.06 -10.19
C LEU A 32 -13.19 3.03 -9.37
N LEU A 33 -13.75 4.16 -8.95
CA LEU A 33 -13.07 5.14 -8.08
C LEU A 33 -11.66 5.56 -8.59
N GLY A 34 -11.46 5.64 -9.92
CA GLY A 34 -10.16 6.06 -10.51
C GLY A 34 -9.17 4.94 -10.80
N VAL A 35 -9.38 3.74 -10.25
CA VAL A 35 -8.72 2.50 -10.67
C VAL A 35 -9.51 1.92 -11.84
N ILE A 36 -8.85 1.30 -12.78
CA ILE A 36 -9.51 0.63 -13.90
C ILE A 36 -9.63 -0.84 -13.55
N TRP A 37 -10.84 -1.34 -13.61
CA TRP A 37 -11.12 -2.76 -13.52
C TRP A 37 -11.19 -3.37 -14.92
N ASP A 38 -10.26 -4.24 -15.22
CA ASP A 38 -10.29 -5.07 -16.42
C ASP A 38 -11.17 -6.30 -16.12
N ILE A 39 -12.39 -6.27 -16.65
CA ILE A 39 -13.40 -7.31 -16.39
C ILE A 39 -12.95 -8.64 -16.99
N SER A 40 -12.23 -8.62 -18.10
CA SER A 40 -11.80 -9.84 -18.80
C SER A 40 -10.81 -10.68 -17.97
N SER A 41 -9.91 -10.01 -17.25
CA SER A 41 -8.92 -10.67 -16.38
C SER A 41 -9.27 -10.59 -14.89
N ASP A 42 -10.43 -10.03 -14.53
CA ASP A 42 -10.86 -9.70 -13.15
C ASP A 42 -9.74 -9.05 -12.33
N SER A 43 -9.06 -8.07 -12.91
CA SER A 43 -7.89 -7.44 -12.33
C SER A 43 -7.97 -5.92 -12.34
N PHE A 44 -7.38 -5.30 -11.35
CA PHE A 44 -7.11 -3.87 -11.37
C PHE A 44 -5.88 -3.57 -12.22
N ILE A 45 -6.04 -2.60 -13.12
CA ILE A 45 -4.96 -2.11 -13.99
C ILE A 45 -4.78 -0.61 -13.81
N PHE A 46 -3.59 -0.12 -14.12
CA PHE A 46 -3.25 1.29 -14.05
C PHE A 46 -3.15 1.88 -15.45
N LYS A 47 -3.73 3.06 -15.66
CA LYS A 47 -3.48 3.90 -16.84
C LYS A 47 -2.89 5.22 -16.38
N ILE A 48 -1.63 5.42 -16.65
CA ILE A 48 -0.88 6.61 -16.24
C ILE A 48 -1.05 7.70 -17.31
N LYS A 49 -2.15 8.44 -17.21
CA LYS A 49 -2.37 9.62 -18.07
C LYS A 49 -1.74 10.85 -17.42
N LEU A 50 -0.45 11.05 -17.62
CA LEU A 50 0.22 12.26 -17.17
C LEU A 50 -0.21 13.42 -18.08
N LYS A 51 -1.03 14.33 -17.52
CA LYS A 51 -1.37 15.58 -18.23
C LYS A 51 -0.11 16.43 -18.35
N SER A 52 0.03 17.14 -19.48
CA SER A 52 1.03 18.19 -19.58
C SER A 52 0.73 19.25 -18.51
N SER A 53 1.66 19.43 -17.61
CA SER A 53 1.57 20.41 -16.51
C SER A 53 2.76 21.36 -16.60
N PRO A 54 2.58 22.64 -16.28
CA PRO A 54 3.68 23.60 -16.28
C PRO A 54 4.80 23.16 -15.33
N MET A 55 6.04 23.50 -15.67
CA MET A 55 7.23 23.20 -14.87
C MET A 55 7.32 24.11 -13.64
N THR A 56 6.30 24.01 -12.76
CA THR A 56 6.13 24.79 -11.53
C THR A 56 5.77 23.84 -10.37
N LYS A 57 5.90 24.32 -9.14
CA LYS A 57 5.48 23.58 -7.95
C LYS A 57 4.00 23.17 -8.01
N ARG A 58 3.13 24.05 -8.55
CA ARG A 58 1.70 23.77 -8.77
C ARG A 58 1.51 22.64 -9.79
N GLY A 59 2.26 22.65 -10.88
CA GLY A 59 2.21 21.59 -11.89
C GLY A 59 2.69 20.25 -11.36
N LEU A 60 3.74 20.22 -10.53
CA LEU A 60 4.20 19.02 -9.86
C LEU A 60 3.12 18.44 -8.93
N LEU A 61 2.51 19.29 -8.10
CA LEU A 61 1.40 18.88 -7.23
C LEU A 61 0.22 18.32 -8.03
N ALA A 62 -0.18 19.01 -9.10
CA ALA A 62 -1.28 18.57 -9.97
C ALA A 62 -1.00 17.19 -10.59
N THR A 63 0.25 16.96 -11.03
CA THR A 63 0.67 15.67 -11.58
C THR A 63 0.60 14.55 -10.54
N ILE A 64 1.11 14.76 -9.33
CA ILE A 64 1.06 13.76 -8.25
C ILE A 64 -0.39 13.46 -7.86
N SER A 65 -1.22 14.52 -7.75
CA SER A 65 -2.62 14.39 -7.33
C SER A 65 -3.54 13.83 -8.42
N SER A 66 -3.09 13.79 -9.68
CA SER A 66 -3.87 13.18 -10.78
C SER A 66 -3.94 11.66 -10.70
N THR A 67 -3.06 11.07 -9.89
CA THR A 67 -3.03 9.63 -9.67
C THR A 67 -3.90 9.30 -8.47
N TYR A 68 -5.02 8.67 -8.72
CA TYR A 68 -5.91 8.18 -7.67
C TYR A 68 -5.51 6.76 -7.26
N ASP A 69 -5.19 6.56 -5.99
CA ASP A 69 -4.68 5.30 -5.43
C ASP A 69 -5.29 5.06 -4.04
N PRO A 70 -6.56 4.61 -3.99
CA PRO A 70 -7.30 4.45 -2.74
C PRO A 70 -6.73 3.36 -1.83
N ILE A 71 -6.22 2.27 -2.39
CA ILE A 71 -5.64 1.15 -1.64
C ILE A 71 -4.13 1.26 -1.46
N GLY A 72 -3.51 2.28 -2.05
CA GLY A 72 -2.11 2.61 -1.82
C GLY A 72 -1.10 1.73 -2.54
N ILE A 73 -1.51 1.08 -3.61
CA ILE A 73 -0.62 0.25 -4.44
C ILE A 73 0.53 1.08 -5.02
N MET A 74 0.24 2.31 -5.45
CA MET A 74 1.21 3.24 -6.02
C MET A 74 1.93 4.11 -4.97
N SER A 75 1.61 3.92 -3.69
CA SER A 75 2.15 4.77 -2.61
C SER A 75 3.66 4.95 -2.63
N PRO A 76 4.50 3.89 -2.83
CA PRO A 76 5.95 4.04 -2.89
C PRO A 76 6.43 4.89 -4.09
N PHE A 77 5.79 4.76 -5.24
CA PHE A 77 6.13 5.53 -6.44
C PHE A 77 5.77 7.00 -6.28
N LEU A 78 4.59 7.27 -5.70
CA LEU A 78 4.11 8.61 -5.42
C LEU A 78 4.92 9.31 -4.31
N LEU A 79 5.55 8.53 -3.41
CA LEU A 79 6.43 9.08 -2.38
C LEU A 79 7.58 9.88 -3.01
N LEU A 80 8.23 9.36 -4.05
CA LEU A 80 9.32 10.05 -4.73
C LEU A 80 8.89 11.44 -5.26
N GLY A 81 7.74 11.51 -5.92
CA GLY A 81 7.17 12.78 -6.36
C GLY A 81 6.85 13.73 -5.20
N ARG A 82 6.30 13.20 -4.09
CA ARG A 82 6.01 13.99 -2.88
C ARG A 82 7.27 14.51 -2.20
N CYS A 83 8.38 13.73 -2.22
CA CYS A 83 9.68 14.19 -1.73
C CYS A 83 10.22 15.36 -2.56
N LEU A 84 10.07 15.33 -3.89
CA LEU A 84 10.40 16.47 -4.75
C LEU A 84 9.58 17.70 -4.38
N LEU A 85 8.27 17.53 -4.18
CA LEU A 85 7.39 18.63 -3.76
C LEU A 85 7.80 19.21 -2.39
N GLN A 86 8.22 18.35 -1.46
CA GLN A 86 8.70 18.79 -0.14
C GLN A 86 10.00 19.61 -0.23
N LYS A 87 10.95 19.25 -1.10
CA LYS A 87 12.17 20.04 -1.37
C LYS A 87 11.83 21.48 -1.77
N LEU A 88 10.66 21.67 -2.39
CA LEU A 88 10.13 22.96 -2.80
C LEU A 88 9.26 23.65 -1.73
N SER A 89 9.29 23.22 -0.47
CA SER A 89 8.38 23.72 0.58
C SER A 89 8.39 25.26 0.72
N LYS A 90 9.55 25.89 0.59
CA LYS A 90 9.73 27.37 0.65
C LYS A 90 9.72 28.05 -0.73
N TYR A 91 9.51 27.27 -1.81
CA TYR A 91 9.54 27.81 -3.18
C TYR A 91 8.15 28.32 -3.59
N GLY A 92 8.12 29.37 -4.42
CA GLY A 92 6.86 29.94 -4.93
C GLY A 92 6.10 28.95 -5.81
N TRP A 93 4.77 29.00 -5.76
CA TRP A 93 3.90 28.03 -6.43
C TRP A 93 3.98 28.04 -7.96
N ASP A 94 4.16 29.22 -8.53
CA ASP A 94 4.09 29.46 -9.98
C ASP A 94 5.44 29.85 -10.58
N LEU A 95 6.50 29.84 -9.78
CA LEU A 95 7.85 30.07 -10.28
C LEU A 95 8.37 28.86 -11.06
N PRO A 96 9.17 29.09 -12.13
CA PRO A 96 9.85 28.01 -12.85
C PRO A 96 10.73 27.20 -11.92
N LEU A 97 10.68 25.87 -12.04
CA LEU A 97 11.45 24.98 -11.17
C LEU A 97 12.95 25.07 -11.44
N PRO A 98 13.80 24.89 -10.42
CA PRO A 98 15.24 24.72 -10.60
C PRO A 98 15.55 23.54 -11.53
N SER A 99 16.59 23.67 -12.35
CA SER A 99 16.96 22.66 -13.39
C SER A 99 17.16 21.25 -12.81
N GLN A 100 17.75 21.13 -11.63
CA GLN A 100 17.92 19.84 -10.94
C GLN A 100 16.56 19.18 -10.59
N VAL A 101 15.60 19.98 -10.09
CA VAL A 101 14.26 19.47 -9.77
C VAL A 101 13.51 19.05 -11.04
N VAL A 102 13.68 19.80 -12.14
CA VAL A 102 13.10 19.44 -13.44
C VAL A 102 13.65 18.10 -13.94
N SER A 103 14.96 17.87 -13.80
CA SER A 103 15.61 16.62 -14.15
C SER A 103 15.06 15.45 -13.33
N ASP A 104 15.04 15.61 -12.01
CA ASP A 104 14.52 14.61 -11.07
C ASP A 104 13.02 14.31 -11.34
N TRP A 105 12.23 15.35 -11.63
CA TRP A 105 10.80 15.19 -11.96
C TRP A 105 10.60 14.45 -13.27
N ASN A 106 11.37 14.80 -14.32
CA ASN A 106 11.26 14.10 -15.59
C ASN A 106 11.66 12.62 -15.44
N SER A 107 12.74 12.32 -14.72
CA SER A 107 13.14 10.94 -14.41
C SER A 107 12.04 10.18 -13.69
N TRP A 108 11.40 10.82 -12.68
CA TRP A 108 10.27 10.21 -11.96
C TRP A 108 9.07 9.96 -12.90
N LYS A 109 8.66 10.93 -13.71
CA LYS A 109 7.56 10.75 -14.66
C LYS A 109 7.81 9.63 -15.66
N LEU A 110 9.04 9.52 -16.18
CA LEU A 110 9.42 8.47 -17.11
C LEU A 110 9.40 7.08 -16.50
N SER A 111 9.51 6.97 -15.19
CA SER A 111 9.45 5.69 -14.49
C SER A 111 8.01 5.18 -14.27
N LEU A 112 7.00 6.05 -14.27
CA LEU A 112 5.63 5.67 -13.92
C LEU A 112 4.94 4.74 -14.94
N PRO A 113 5.15 4.84 -16.27
CA PRO A 113 4.46 3.96 -17.23
C PRO A 113 4.70 2.47 -17.04
N ILE A 114 5.81 2.07 -16.39
CA ILE A 114 6.04 0.65 -16.07
C ILE A 114 4.92 0.05 -15.21
N LEU A 115 4.21 0.89 -14.44
CA LEU A 115 3.10 0.45 -13.61
C LEU A 115 1.90 -0.04 -14.44
N GLU A 116 1.80 0.35 -15.71
CA GLU A 116 0.76 -0.12 -16.63
C GLU A 116 0.92 -1.60 -16.99
N SER A 117 2.12 -2.16 -16.81
CA SER A 117 2.39 -3.60 -17.03
C SER A 117 1.88 -4.50 -15.88
N PHE A 118 1.50 -3.91 -14.74
CA PHE A 118 1.05 -4.68 -13.57
C PHE A 118 -0.46 -4.84 -13.57
N LYS A 119 -0.88 -6.08 -13.33
CA LYS A 119 -2.25 -6.46 -13.07
C LYS A 119 -2.36 -7.01 -11.65
N ILE A 120 -3.31 -6.52 -10.89
CA ILE A 120 -3.55 -6.95 -9.52
C ILE A 120 -4.90 -7.65 -9.47
N PRO A 121 -4.96 -8.93 -9.16
CA PRO A 121 -6.23 -9.65 -9.05
C PRO A 121 -7.18 -8.92 -8.09
N ARG A 122 -8.42 -8.71 -8.50
CA ARG A 122 -9.46 -8.10 -7.66
C ARG A 122 -9.88 -9.05 -6.52
N CYS A 123 -9.94 -10.33 -6.83
CA CYS A 123 -10.26 -11.35 -5.86
C CYS A 123 -9.04 -11.76 -5.05
N PHE A 124 -9.17 -11.77 -3.74
CA PHE A 124 -8.11 -12.24 -2.83
C PHE A 124 -7.95 -13.76 -2.85
N LYS A 125 -8.99 -14.49 -3.22
CA LYS A 125 -8.98 -15.94 -3.35
C LYS A 125 -8.88 -16.31 -4.84
N PRO A 126 -7.84 -17.07 -5.26
CA PRO A 126 -7.76 -17.61 -6.63
C PRO A 126 -8.94 -18.52 -6.94
N THR A 127 -9.35 -18.61 -8.22
CA THR A 127 -10.51 -19.39 -8.67
C THR A 127 -10.41 -20.89 -8.36
N CYS A 128 -9.20 -21.45 -8.39
CA CYS A 128 -8.95 -22.87 -8.12
C CYS A 128 -8.54 -23.15 -6.66
N PHE A 129 -8.75 -22.22 -5.75
CA PHE A 129 -8.37 -22.37 -4.35
C PHE A 129 -9.45 -23.12 -3.57
N GLY A 130 -9.03 -24.04 -2.68
CA GLY A 130 -9.93 -24.87 -1.87
C GLY A 130 -10.72 -24.10 -0.79
N ARG A 131 -11.34 -24.81 0.14
CA ARG A 131 -11.98 -24.20 1.31
C ARG A 131 -10.94 -23.59 2.22
N LEU A 132 -11.14 -22.33 2.62
CA LEU A 132 -10.23 -21.62 3.49
C LEU A 132 -10.23 -22.22 4.90
N VAL A 133 -9.05 -22.55 5.42
CA VAL A 133 -8.86 -23.09 6.79
C VAL A 133 -8.10 -22.11 7.68
N ASN A 134 -7.25 -21.26 7.09
CA ASN A 134 -6.53 -20.25 7.86
C ASN A 134 -6.45 -18.93 7.08
N ILE A 135 -6.82 -17.84 7.74
CA ILE A 135 -6.82 -16.49 7.19
C ILE A 135 -6.06 -15.58 8.15
N THR A 136 -4.93 -15.06 7.70
CA THR A 136 -4.10 -14.16 8.52
C THR A 136 -3.80 -12.87 7.77
N VAL A 137 -3.63 -11.78 8.51
CA VAL A 137 -3.20 -10.51 7.95
C VAL A 137 -1.84 -10.14 8.51
N HIS A 138 -0.93 -9.75 7.62
CA HIS A 138 0.43 -9.39 7.96
C HIS A 138 0.66 -7.91 7.64
N HIS A 139 0.97 -7.12 8.65
CA HIS A 139 1.18 -5.69 8.58
C HIS A 139 2.66 -5.38 8.76
N PHE A 140 3.25 -4.67 7.81
CA PHE A 140 4.66 -4.28 7.82
C PHE A 140 4.78 -2.78 8.00
N SER A 141 5.77 -2.32 8.73
CA SER A 141 6.04 -0.90 8.94
C SER A 141 7.53 -0.59 8.91
N ASP A 142 7.88 0.54 8.30
CA ASP A 142 9.25 1.02 8.20
C ASP A 142 9.31 2.54 8.09
N ALA A 143 10.49 3.12 8.38
CA ALA A 143 10.77 4.52 8.19
C ALA A 143 12.23 4.76 7.77
N SER A 144 12.41 5.76 6.92
CA SER A 144 13.70 6.28 6.46
C SER A 144 13.78 7.80 6.67
N ASP A 145 14.87 8.41 6.21
CA ASP A 145 15.01 9.87 6.19
C ASP A 145 14.05 10.53 5.19
N ASP A 146 13.62 9.84 4.14
CA ASP A 146 12.72 10.35 3.11
C ASP A 146 11.25 10.26 3.50
N GLY A 147 10.88 9.18 4.22
CA GLY A 147 9.49 8.92 4.54
C GLY A 147 9.28 7.80 5.55
N TYR A 148 8.03 7.55 5.83
CA TYR A 148 7.60 6.40 6.63
C TYR A 148 6.31 5.82 6.05
N GLY A 149 6.14 4.53 6.21
CA GLY A 149 4.99 3.86 5.62
C GLY A 149 4.69 2.52 6.21
N HIS A 150 3.63 1.94 5.69
CA HIS A 150 3.24 0.58 5.99
C HIS A 150 2.61 -0.08 4.76
N CYS A 151 2.58 -1.41 4.78
CA CYS A 151 1.78 -2.23 3.86
C CYS A 151 1.23 -3.44 4.57
N SER A 152 0.18 -4.00 4.01
CA SER A 152 -0.56 -5.13 4.59
C SER A 152 -0.85 -6.17 3.51
N TYR A 153 -0.73 -7.44 3.90
CA TYR A 153 -1.00 -8.59 3.04
C TYR A 153 -1.98 -9.52 3.72
N LEU A 154 -2.92 -10.02 2.95
CA LEU A 154 -3.76 -11.14 3.32
C LEU A 154 -3.03 -12.43 2.95
N ARG A 155 -2.88 -13.33 3.92
CA ARG A 155 -2.40 -14.68 3.69
C ARG A 155 -3.51 -15.67 3.96
N ILE A 156 -3.87 -16.45 2.97
CA ILE A 156 -4.89 -17.49 3.07
C ILE A 156 -4.28 -18.86 2.83
N VAL A 157 -4.77 -19.85 3.56
CA VAL A 157 -4.41 -21.26 3.42
C VAL A 157 -5.68 -22.06 3.23
N ASP A 158 -5.68 -22.97 2.28
CA ASP A 158 -6.79 -23.88 2.03
C ASP A 158 -6.61 -25.25 2.73
N GLU A 159 -7.60 -26.12 2.59
CA GLU A 159 -7.63 -27.45 3.15
C GLU A 159 -6.56 -28.41 2.58
N ASN A 160 -5.88 -28.02 1.51
CA ASN A 160 -4.79 -28.76 0.89
C ASN A 160 -3.41 -28.14 1.21
N ASP A 161 -3.33 -27.26 2.23
CA ASP A 161 -2.14 -26.49 2.58
C ASP A 161 -1.61 -25.57 1.47
N SER A 162 -2.41 -25.28 0.45
CA SER A 162 -2.05 -24.30 -0.56
C SER A 162 -2.09 -22.90 0.04
N ILE A 163 -1.04 -22.12 -0.21
CA ILE A 163 -0.88 -20.77 0.33
C ILE A 163 -1.06 -19.76 -0.78
N HIS A 164 -1.82 -18.70 -0.50
CA HIS A 164 -1.91 -17.54 -1.37
C HIS A 164 -1.81 -16.25 -0.55
N CYS A 165 -1.04 -15.28 -1.08
CA CYS A 165 -0.87 -13.98 -0.47
C CYS A 165 -1.30 -12.88 -1.44
N SER A 166 -2.10 -11.94 -0.95
CA SER A 166 -2.58 -10.78 -1.71
C SER A 166 -2.25 -9.49 -1.00
N PHE A 167 -1.81 -8.49 -1.76
CA PHE A 167 -1.67 -7.12 -1.24
C PHE A 167 -3.04 -6.57 -0.86
N LEU A 168 -3.19 -6.06 0.37
CA LEU A 168 -4.43 -5.48 0.86
C LEU A 168 -4.41 -3.96 0.81
N TYR A 169 -3.37 -3.37 1.38
CA TYR A 169 -3.30 -1.93 1.56
C TYR A 169 -1.86 -1.46 1.77
N GLY A 170 -1.54 -0.28 1.27
CA GLY A 170 -0.26 0.38 1.53
C GLY A 170 -0.42 1.89 1.70
N ARG A 171 0.53 2.50 2.38
CA ARG A 171 0.56 3.95 2.54
C ARG A 171 1.97 4.46 2.80
N SER A 172 2.36 5.47 2.04
CA SER A 172 3.61 6.21 2.23
C SER A 172 3.32 7.65 2.66
N ARG A 173 4.12 8.15 3.56
CA ARG A 173 4.11 9.54 4.00
C ARG A 173 5.52 10.10 3.97
N VAL A 174 5.68 11.31 3.47
CA VAL A 174 6.96 12.02 3.48
C VAL A 174 7.36 12.34 4.93
N ALA A 175 8.64 12.19 5.26
CA ALA A 175 9.16 12.59 6.57
C ALA A 175 8.96 14.09 6.80
N PRO A 176 8.73 14.56 8.05
CA PRO A 176 8.54 15.97 8.33
C PRO A 176 9.76 16.81 7.93
N VAL A 177 9.53 18.03 7.42
CA VAL A 177 10.62 18.98 7.07
C VAL A 177 11.51 19.27 8.28
N LYS A 178 10.93 19.41 9.48
CA LYS A 178 11.70 19.48 10.72
C LYS A 178 12.20 18.07 11.05
N LYS A 179 13.51 17.88 11.03
CA LYS A 179 14.15 16.58 11.24
C LYS A 179 13.65 15.92 12.52
N VAL A 180 13.17 14.71 12.37
CA VAL A 180 12.73 13.82 13.45
C VAL A 180 13.70 12.64 13.46
N SER A 181 14.06 12.14 14.64
CA SER A 181 14.95 10.99 14.73
C SER A 181 14.31 9.72 14.14
N THR A 182 15.11 8.88 13.49
CA THR A 182 14.66 7.63 12.86
C THR A 182 13.80 6.76 13.78
N PRO A 183 14.16 6.51 15.06
CA PRO A 183 13.28 5.72 15.95
C PRO A 183 11.90 6.34 16.19
N ARG A 184 11.77 7.65 16.09
CA ARG A 184 10.46 8.31 16.18
C ARG A 184 9.65 8.17 14.89
N LEU A 185 10.30 8.17 13.73
CA LEU A 185 9.65 7.92 12.44
C LEU A 185 9.20 6.45 12.34
N GLU A 186 10.04 5.52 12.76
CA GLU A 186 9.71 4.09 12.84
C GLU A 186 8.50 3.85 13.76
N LEU A 187 8.47 4.50 14.93
CA LEU A 187 7.32 4.42 15.83
C LEU A 187 6.06 5.06 15.20
N GLN A 188 6.21 6.09 14.37
CA GLN A 188 5.08 6.64 13.60
C GLN A 188 4.58 5.67 12.53
N ALA A 189 5.48 4.98 11.84
CA ALA A 189 5.13 3.92 10.89
C ALA A 189 4.36 2.79 11.57
N ALA A 190 4.85 2.30 12.72
CA ALA A 190 4.18 1.29 13.54
C ALA A 190 2.78 1.76 14.01
N THR A 191 2.66 3.03 14.42
CA THR A 191 1.38 3.63 14.80
C THR A 191 0.41 3.70 13.60
N LEU A 192 0.91 4.00 12.41
CA LEU A 192 0.12 4.00 11.19
C LEU A 192 -0.36 2.59 10.86
N SER A 193 0.53 1.59 10.99
CA SER A 193 0.22 0.18 10.77
C SER A 193 -0.90 -0.30 11.70
N ALA A 194 -0.81 -0.01 13.02
CA ALA A 194 -1.84 -0.38 13.99
C ALA A 194 -3.22 0.24 13.67
N LYS A 195 -3.25 1.53 13.26
CA LYS A 195 -4.49 2.20 12.85
C LYS A 195 -5.11 1.56 11.60
N MET A 196 -4.27 1.22 10.64
CA MET A 196 -4.74 0.62 9.39
C MET A 196 -5.20 -0.82 9.59
N ALA A 197 -4.57 -1.57 10.49
CA ALA A 197 -5.02 -2.89 10.87
C ALA A 197 -6.46 -2.89 11.39
N ARG A 198 -6.81 -1.92 12.25
CA ARG A 198 -8.19 -1.72 12.70
C ARG A 198 -9.14 -1.41 11.54
N PHE A 199 -8.72 -0.54 10.61
CA PHE A 199 -9.52 -0.22 9.43
C PHE A 199 -9.74 -1.46 8.56
N VAL A 200 -8.68 -2.18 8.21
CA VAL A 200 -8.74 -3.42 7.42
C VAL A 200 -9.66 -4.45 8.07
N SER A 201 -9.55 -4.67 9.38
CA SER A 201 -10.40 -5.64 10.09
C SER A 201 -11.88 -5.28 10.08
N LYS A 202 -12.19 -3.99 9.99
CA LYS A 202 -13.58 -3.52 9.94
C LYS A 202 -14.20 -3.65 8.56
N GLU A 203 -13.38 -3.46 7.52
CA GLU A 203 -13.88 -3.38 6.13
C GLU A 203 -13.78 -4.73 5.37
N ILE A 204 -12.97 -5.66 5.88
CA ILE A 204 -12.86 -7.01 5.30
C ILE A 204 -13.95 -7.92 5.88
N ASP A 205 -14.79 -8.45 5.02
CA ASP A 205 -15.79 -9.47 5.35
C ASP A 205 -15.19 -10.89 5.25
N LEU A 206 -14.13 -11.13 6.02
CA LEU A 206 -13.48 -12.42 6.14
C LEU A 206 -13.18 -12.73 7.62
N PRO A 207 -13.34 -13.99 8.07
CA PRO A 207 -13.03 -14.40 9.45
C PRO A 207 -11.50 -14.46 9.67
N ILE A 208 -10.87 -13.31 9.95
CA ILE A 208 -9.43 -13.23 10.21
C ILE A 208 -9.11 -13.98 11.50
N ASN A 209 -8.30 -15.05 11.39
CA ASN A 209 -7.87 -15.86 12.54
C ASN A 209 -6.85 -15.11 13.40
N ARG A 210 -5.90 -14.40 12.78
CA ARG A 210 -4.86 -13.66 13.48
C ARG A 210 -4.27 -12.55 12.62
N GLN A 211 -3.75 -11.50 13.29
CA GLN A 211 -2.98 -10.44 12.67
C GLN A 211 -1.56 -10.44 13.21
N TYR A 212 -0.59 -10.17 12.35
CA TYR A 212 0.82 -10.11 12.67
C TYR A 212 1.37 -8.74 12.28
N PHE A 213 2.20 -8.17 13.14
CA PHE A 213 2.82 -6.87 12.92
C PHE A 213 4.34 -7.02 12.86
N TRP A 214 4.94 -6.50 11.81
CA TRP A 214 6.35 -6.66 11.50
C TRP A 214 7.04 -5.31 11.43
N THR A 215 8.20 -5.21 12.06
CA THR A 215 9.11 -4.06 11.98
C THR A 215 10.55 -4.54 12.09
N ASP A 216 11.47 -3.87 11.43
CA ASP A 216 12.92 -4.11 11.56
C ASP A 216 13.56 -3.27 12.67
N SER A 217 12.76 -2.47 13.39
CA SER A 217 13.23 -1.66 14.50
C SER A 217 13.11 -2.38 15.84
N MET A 218 14.23 -2.87 16.37
CA MET A 218 14.30 -3.41 17.72
C MET A 218 13.94 -2.37 18.78
N ILE A 219 14.17 -1.07 18.51
CA ILE A 219 13.82 0.03 19.41
C ILE A 219 12.30 0.14 19.52
N VAL A 220 11.59 0.06 18.39
CA VAL A 220 10.11 0.10 18.37
C VAL A 220 9.53 -1.11 19.09
N LEU A 221 10.07 -2.31 18.85
CA LEU A 221 9.66 -3.50 19.58
C LEU A 221 9.90 -3.35 21.08
N GLY A 222 11.04 -2.77 21.46
CA GLY A 222 11.35 -2.47 22.87
C GLY A 222 10.38 -1.46 23.49
N TYR A 223 9.87 -0.47 22.74
CA TYR A 223 8.83 0.44 23.21
C TYR A 223 7.49 -0.26 23.38
N ILE A 224 7.06 -1.07 22.41
CA ILE A 224 5.74 -1.72 22.42
C ILE A 224 5.65 -2.79 23.52
N LYS A 225 6.72 -3.59 23.70
CA LYS A 225 6.76 -4.70 24.66
C LYS A 225 7.12 -4.27 26.08
N ASN A 226 7.41 -3.00 26.30
CA ASN A 226 7.81 -2.51 27.61
C ASN A 226 6.60 -2.05 28.44
N HIS A 227 6.41 -2.68 29.60
CA HIS A 227 5.31 -2.38 30.52
C HIS A 227 5.74 -1.57 31.76
N THR A 228 7.05 -1.36 31.96
CA THR A 228 7.56 -0.80 33.23
C THR A 228 8.13 0.62 33.10
N LYS A 229 8.72 0.96 31.96
CA LYS A 229 9.39 2.28 31.76
C LYS A 229 8.40 3.37 31.41
N ARG A 230 8.55 4.52 32.02
CA ARG A 230 7.83 5.74 31.63
C ARG A 230 8.52 6.36 30.41
N PHE A 231 7.77 6.57 29.36
CA PHE A 231 8.26 7.22 28.13
C PHE A 231 7.92 8.72 28.13
N LYS A 232 8.70 9.49 27.37
CA LYS A 232 8.35 10.88 27.04
C LYS A 232 7.04 10.90 26.24
N LEU A 233 6.29 11.99 26.34
CA LEU A 233 4.92 12.15 25.82
C LEU A 233 4.77 11.68 24.37
N PHE A 234 5.74 11.98 23.48
CA PHE A 234 5.68 11.57 22.08
C PHE A 234 5.62 10.03 21.93
N VAL A 235 6.47 9.31 22.66
CA VAL A 235 6.53 7.84 22.60
C VAL A 235 5.34 7.27 23.32
N ALA A 236 5.02 7.77 24.54
CA ALA A 236 3.92 7.29 25.36
C ALA A 236 2.57 7.27 24.60
N ASN A 237 2.24 8.40 23.93
CA ASN A 237 0.98 8.52 23.18
C ASN A 237 0.88 7.52 22.01
N ARG A 238 2.01 7.22 21.37
CA ARG A 238 2.05 6.29 20.24
C ARG A 238 1.99 4.84 20.67
N VAL A 239 2.72 4.51 21.72
CA VAL A 239 2.68 3.17 22.33
C VAL A 239 1.28 2.89 22.89
N ALA A 240 0.66 3.85 23.55
CA ALA A 240 -0.72 3.72 24.04
C ALA A 240 -1.68 3.41 22.89
N LEU A 241 -1.59 4.15 21.77
CA LEU A 241 -2.43 3.95 20.59
C LEU A 241 -2.18 2.58 19.93
N ILE A 242 -0.91 2.15 19.84
CA ILE A 242 -0.57 0.84 19.30
C ILE A 242 -1.19 -0.25 20.16
N ASN A 243 -1.05 -0.16 21.50
CA ASN A 243 -1.58 -1.15 22.44
C ASN A 243 -3.11 -1.10 22.57
N GLU A 244 -3.76 0.02 22.19
CA GLU A 244 -5.22 0.10 22.09
C GLU A 244 -5.77 -0.76 20.94
N HIS A 245 -5.01 -0.88 19.85
CA HIS A 245 -5.48 -1.54 18.63
C HIS A 245 -4.84 -2.90 18.37
N THR A 246 -3.73 -3.21 19.04
CA THR A 246 -2.94 -4.42 18.82
C THR A 246 -2.43 -4.99 20.14
N SER A 247 -2.05 -6.27 20.14
CA SER A 247 -1.39 -6.86 21.30
C SER A 247 0.14 -6.85 21.12
N PRO A 248 0.94 -6.49 22.16
CA PRO A 248 2.41 -6.52 22.07
C PRO A 248 3.00 -7.86 21.64
N LYS A 249 2.31 -8.98 21.91
CA LYS A 249 2.71 -10.34 21.49
C LYS A 249 2.52 -10.62 20.01
N ASP A 250 1.78 -9.79 19.28
CA ASP A 250 1.59 -9.93 17.84
C ASP A 250 2.60 -9.09 17.03
N TRP A 251 3.56 -8.44 17.71
CA TRP A 251 4.64 -7.67 17.11
C TRP A 251 5.94 -8.46 17.05
N PHE A 252 6.49 -8.58 15.85
CA PHE A 252 7.65 -9.39 15.52
C PHE A 252 8.72 -8.58 14.79
N TYR A 253 9.95 -9.06 14.89
CA TYR A 253 11.05 -8.56 14.10
C TYR A 253 11.03 -9.19 12.71
N VAL A 254 11.32 -8.38 11.70
CA VAL A 254 11.61 -8.82 10.32
C VAL A 254 12.95 -8.23 9.89
N ASN A 255 13.71 -8.97 9.10
CA ASN A 255 14.94 -8.43 8.51
C ASN A 255 14.59 -7.33 7.51
N SER A 256 15.36 -6.21 7.47
CA SER A 256 15.09 -5.08 6.56
C SER A 256 15.03 -5.50 5.09
N LYS A 257 15.81 -6.50 4.66
CA LYS A 257 15.76 -7.01 3.29
C LYS A 257 14.45 -7.71 2.93
N GLU A 258 13.74 -8.20 3.93
CA GLU A 258 12.45 -8.88 3.80
C GLU A 258 11.27 -7.99 4.22
N ASN A 259 11.55 -6.72 4.59
CA ASN A 259 10.52 -5.77 4.98
C ASN A 259 9.97 -5.01 3.75
N PRO A 260 8.78 -5.36 3.20
CA PRO A 260 8.22 -4.67 2.04
C PRO A 260 7.88 -3.20 2.35
N ALA A 261 7.74 -2.82 3.62
CA ALA A 261 7.50 -1.43 4.00
C ALA A 261 8.72 -0.53 3.77
N ASP A 262 9.93 -1.07 3.53
CA ASP A 262 11.11 -0.32 3.08
C ASP A 262 10.80 0.38 1.73
N CYS A 263 10.05 -0.26 0.84
CA CYS A 263 9.55 0.37 -0.38
C CYS A 263 8.67 1.60 -0.05
N ALA A 264 7.81 1.50 0.96
CA ALA A 264 6.90 2.58 1.35
C ALA A 264 7.60 3.73 2.07
N SER A 265 8.77 3.51 2.69
CA SER A 265 9.54 4.51 3.44
C SER A 265 10.58 5.23 2.57
N ARG A 266 11.19 4.55 1.60
CA ARG A 266 12.24 5.09 0.72
C ARG A 266 11.75 5.50 -0.66
N GLY A 267 10.55 5.06 -1.02
CA GLY A 267 10.04 5.14 -2.38
C GLY A 267 10.62 4.04 -3.27
N LEU A 268 9.87 3.69 -4.29
CA LEU A 268 10.21 2.60 -5.19
C LEU A 268 10.53 3.17 -6.58
N LYS A 269 11.77 2.95 -7.02
CA LYS A 269 12.10 3.04 -8.45
C LYS A 269 11.75 1.69 -9.06
N PRO A 270 11.03 1.66 -10.18
CA PRO A 270 10.61 0.41 -10.79
C PRO A 270 11.81 -0.47 -11.16
N ASN A 271 12.00 -1.51 -10.38
CA ASN A 271 12.93 -2.61 -10.58
C ASN A 271 12.17 -3.88 -10.24
N LYS A 272 12.32 -4.94 -11.03
CA LYS A 272 11.51 -6.16 -10.93
C LYS A 272 11.54 -6.79 -9.53
N ASP A 273 12.70 -6.90 -8.91
CA ASP A 273 12.85 -7.56 -7.60
C ASP A 273 12.14 -6.78 -6.49
N ASN A 274 12.25 -5.47 -6.49
CA ASN A 274 11.57 -4.60 -5.53
C ASN A 274 10.05 -4.59 -5.74
N LEU A 275 9.60 -4.72 -7.00
CA LEU A 275 8.18 -4.80 -7.34
C LEU A 275 7.56 -6.10 -6.82
N ASP A 276 8.26 -7.23 -6.97
CA ASP A 276 7.77 -8.50 -6.47
C ASP A 276 7.63 -8.48 -4.94
N LEU A 277 8.61 -7.94 -4.21
CA LEU A 277 8.50 -7.78 -2.75
C LEU A 277 7.32 -6.90 -2.35
N TRP A 278 7.07 -5.79 -3.08
CA TRP A 278 5.96 -4.89 -2.80
C TRP A 278 4.60 -5.51 -3.10
N PHE A 279 4.45 -6.22 -4.22
CA PHE A 279 3.15 -6.75 -4.62
C PHE A 279 2.82 -8.11 -4.00
N LYS A 280 3.82 -8.96 -3.79
CA LYS A 280 3.62 -10.33 -3.30
C LYS A 280 3.93 -10.51 -1.82
N GLY A 281 4.58 -9.51 -1.21
CA GLY A 281 5.13 -9.64 0.14
C GLY A 281 6.39 -10.53 0.20
N PRO A 282 6.98 -10.66 1.40
CA PRO A 282 8.19 -11.44 1.59
C PRO A 282 7.96 -12.93 1.42
N GLU A 283 9.00 -13.65 1.02
CA GLU A 283 8.96 -15.08 0.69
C GLU A 283 8.45 -15.96 1.84
N PHE A 284 8.73 -15.60 3.09
CA PHE A 284 8.29 -16.40 4.24
C PHE A 284 6.75 -16.45 4.39
N LEU A 285 6.00 -15.50 3.82
CA LEU A 285 4.54 -15.57 3.81
C LEU A 285 3.99 -16.70 2.92
N TRP A 286 4.80 -17.18 1.98
CA TRP A 286 4.44 -18.23 1.03
C TRP A 286 4.88 -19.64 1.48
N LYS A 287 5.45 -19.73 2.69
CA LYS A 287 5.91 -20.99 3.29
C LYS A 287 4.95 -21.43 4.39
N ILE A 288 4.88 -22.76 4.60
CA ILE A 288 4.13 -23.40 5.69
C ILE A 288 4.82 -23.13 7.03
#